data_c0445297bdeeb823beac26fb36a95d07
#
_entry.id   c0445297bdeeb823beac26fb36a95d07
#
_cell.length_a   1.000
_cell.length_b   1.000
_cell.length_c   1.000
_cell.angle_alpha   90.00
_cell.angle_beta   90.00
_cell.angle_gamma   90.00
#
_symmetry.space_group_name_H-M   'P 1'
#
loop_
_entity.id
_entity.type
_entity.pdbx_description
1 polymer ?
#
loop_
_entity_poly.entity_id
_entity_poly.type
_entity_poly.pdbx_seq_one_letter_code
_entity_poly.pdbx_strand_id
1 'polypeptide(L)'
;MRLEEVGEVIALRTPVRTVREAARAVGLGEDKIVKTIVVNCGGKFRAYILRGTKRLDVKSLGCRLATPEEVLLATGYPVGGVPPVLDIPVFIDEELLGEDYVYGGGGNDYSLLKFKPRDLVEKGLAKPVAL
;
A
#
# COMPACT_ATOMS: atom_id res chain seq x y z
N MET A 1 6.96 -13.96 -1.01
CA MET A 1 7.76 -13.13 -1.93
C MET A 1 8.40 -11.99 -1.16
N ARG A 2 9.66 -11.72 -1.43
CA ARG A 2 10.39 -10.63 -0.77
C ARG A 2 10.09 -9.30 -1.45
N LEU A 3 10.09 -8.21 -0.69
CA LEU A 3 9.79 -6.88 -1.24
C LEU A 3 10.81 -6.46 -2.31
N GLU A 4 12.07 -6.85 -2.15
CA GLU A 4 13.14 -6.56 -3.11
C GLU A 4 12.90 -7.18 -4.49
N GLU A 5 12.04 -8.18 -4.58
CA GLU A 5 11.69 -8.82 -5.86
C GLU A 5 10.70 -7.98 -6.67
N VAL A 6 10.02 -7.02 -6.05
CA VAL A 6 9.02 -6.17 -6.73
C VAL A 6 9.43 -4.71 -6.80
N GLY A 7 10.48 -4.30 -6.09
CA GLY A 7 10.91 -2.92 -6.09
C GLY A 7 12.16 -2.70 -5.26
N GLU A 8 12.42 -1.44 -4.96
CA GLU A 8 13.57 -1.03 -4.17
C GLU A 8 13.12 -0.64 -2.77
N VAL A 9 13.66 -1.30 -1.75
CA VAL A 9 13.43 -0.94 -0.35
C VAL A 9 14.36 0.21 -0.01
N ILE A 10 13.79 1.33 0.43
CA ILE A 10 14.52 2.54 0.78
C ILE A 10 14.52 2.67 2.31
N ALA A 11 15.71 2.57 2.90
CA ALA A 11 15.89 2.76 4.32
C ALA A 11 15.90 4.25 4.67
N LEU A 12 15.25 4.63 5.74
CA LEU A 12 15.11 6.01 6.19
C LEU A 12 15.78 6.21 7.54
N ARG A 13 16.29 7.43 7.78
CA ARG A 13 16.93 7.78 9.05
C ARG A 13 15.92 8.14 10.14
N THR A 14 14.76 8.65 9.73
CA THR A 14 13.69 9.05 10.64
C THR A 14 12.42 8.30 10.28
N PRO A 15 11.53 8.02 11.26
CA PRO A 15 10.31 7.30 10.96
C PRO A 15 9.36 8.12 10.09
N VAL A 16 8.62 7.41 9.24
CA VAL A 16 7.62 7.98 8.33
C VAL A 16 6.28 7.33 8.65
N ARG A 17 5.30 8.13 9.03
CA ARG A 17 3.96 7.67 9.42
C ARG A 17 2.83 8.34 8.66
N THR A 18 3.16 9.37 7.85
CA THR A 18 2.18 10.11 7.07
C THR A 18 2.62 10.23 5.61
N VAL A 19 1.65 10.49 4.73
CA VAL A 19 1.91 10.75 3.31
C VAL A 19 2.86 11.93 3.13
N ARG A 20 2.67 12.99 3.91
CA ARG A 20 3.53 14.19 3.86
C ARG A 20 4.96 13.87 4.24
N GLU A 21 5.16 13.11 5.32
CA GLU A 21 6.50 12.72 5.78
C GLU A 21 7.19 11.84 4.72
N ALA A 22 6.45 10.91 4.12
CA ALA A 22 6.98 10.04 3.07
C ALA A 22 7.42 10.87 1.85
N ALA A 23 6.58 11.80 1.41
CA ALA A 23 6.90 12.68 0.27
C ALA A 23 8.16 13.50 0.53
N ARG A 24 8.29 14.05 1.74
CA ARG A 24 9.50 14.79 2.14
C ARG A 24 10.75 13.91 2.14
N ALA A 25 10.62 12.68 2.65
CA ALA A 25 11.75 11.76 2.74
C ALA A 25 12.32 11.40 1.37
N VAL A 26 11.50 11.32 0.34
CA VAL A 26 11.94 11.00 -1.02
C VAL A 26 12.08 12.23 -1.93
N GLY A 27 11.73 13.42 -1.43
CA GLY A 27 11.88 14.67 -2.18
C GLY A 27 10.90 14.80 -3.34
N LEU A 28 9.70 14.24 -3.23
CA LEU A 28 8.68 14.25 -4.27
C LEU A 28 7.35 14.80 -3.75
N GLY A 29 6.38 15.00 -4.65
CA GLY A 29 5.03 15.40 -4.27
C GLY A 29 4.27 14.24 -3.63
N GLU A 30 3.23 14.58 -2.87
CA GLU A 30 2.41 13.58 -2.18
C GLU A 30 1.66 12.65 -3.15
N ASP A 31 1.48 13.07 -4.39
CA ASP A 31 0.85 12.26 -5.45
C ASP A 31 1.66 11.02 -5.83
N LYS A 32 2.94 10.97 -5.45
CA LYS A 32 3.81 9.81 -5.67
C LYS A 32 3.78 8.81 -4.52
N ILE A 33 3.09 9.14 -3.45
CA ILE A 33 2.96 8.25 -2.29
C ILE A 33 1.65 7.49 -2.38
N VAL A 34 1.72 6.18 -2.22
CA VAL A 34 0.56 5.30 -2.17
C VAL A 34 0.43 4.68 -0.79
N LYS A 35 -0.77 4.26 -0.46
CA LYS A 35 -1.09 3.56 0.79
C LYS A 35 -1.76 2.24 0.47
N THR A 36 -1.57 1.27 1.34
CA THR A 36 -2.23 -0.02 1.28
C THR A 36 -3.19 -0.11 2.46
N ILE A 37 -4.48 -0.04 2.18
CA ILE A 37 -5.54 -0.04 3.19
C ILE A 37 -6.10 -1.44 3.31
N VAL A 38 -6.05 -2.00 4.52
CA VAL A 38 -6.63 -3.31 4.81
C VAL A 38 -8.06 -3.13 5.29
N VAL A 39 -8.97 -3.89 4.71
CA VAL A 39 -10.40 -3.86 5.06
C VAL A 39 -10.87 -5.25 5.48
N ASN A 40 -11.91 -5.26 6.28
CA ASN A 40 -12.61 -6.48 6.69
C ASN A 40 -13.98 -6.50 6.00
N CYS A 41 -14.19 -7.52 5.19
CA CYS A 41 -15.40 -7.67 4.38
C CYS A 41 -16.14 -8.92 4.82
N GLY A 42 -16.95 -8.78 5.87
CA GLY A 42 -17.72 -9.90 6.43
C GLY A 42 -16.83 -11.00 7.02
N GLY A 43 -15.73 -10.64 7.64
CA GLY A 43 -14.76 -11.56 8.23
C GLY A 43 -13.62 -11.97 7.32
N LYS A 44 -13.63 -11.52 6.05
CA LYS A 44 -12.54 -11.77 5.10
C LYS A 44 -11.76 -10.49 4.88
N PHE A 45 -10.43 -10.59 4.84
CA PHE A 45 -9.57 -9.45 4.67
C PHE A 45 -9.18 -9.26 3.21
N ARG A 46 -9.12 -7.99 2.80
CA ARG A 46 -8.62 -7.53 1.49
C ARG A 46 -7.76 -6.30 1.69
N ALA A 47 -6.91 -6.01 0.74
CA ALA A 47 -6.11 -4.79 0.75
C ALA A 47 -6.33 -4.01 -0.55
N TYR A 48 -6.34 -2.69 -0.44
CA TYR A 48 -6.51 -1.79 -1.57
C TYR A 48 -5.33 -0.82 -1.61
N ILE A 49 -4.68 -0.74 -2.76
CA ILE A 49 -3.57 0.18 -3.01
C ILE A 49 -4.11 1.37 -3.78
N LEU A 50 -3.95 2.58 -3.22
CA LEU A 50 -4.39 3.82 -3.86
C LEU A 50 -3.47 4.96 -3.45
N ARG A 51 -3.58 6.12 -4.14
CA ARG A 51 -2.79 7.29 -3.77
C ARG A 51 -3.05 7.66 -2.32
N GLY A 52 -2.02 8.08 -1.63
CA GLY A 52 -2.14 8.50 -0.24
C GLY A 52 -3.07 9.69 -0.05
N THR A 53 -3.24 10.52 -1.07
CA THR A 53 -4.13 11.69 -1.06
C THR A 53 -5.58 11.34 -1.42
N LYS A 54 -5.84 10.12 -1.89
CA LYS A 54 -7.17 9.66 -2.26
C LYS A 54 -7.83 8.95 -1.09
N ARG A 55 -9.14 9.11 -0.94
CA ARG A 55 -9.91 8.45 0.11
C ARG A 55 -10.57 7.18 -0.43
N LEU A 56 -10.44 6.08 0.31
CA LEU A 56 -11.12 4.84 -0.01
C LEU A 56 -12.54 4.88 0.58
N ASP A 57 -13.56 4.70 -0.28
CA ASP A 57 -14.94 4.59 0.16
C ASP A 57 -15.23 3.14 0.61
N VAL A 58 -14.93 2.86 1.86
CA VAL A 58 -15.00 1.51 2.42
C VAL A 58 -16.45 1.00 2.45
N LYS A 59 -17.41 1.89 2.69
CA LYS A 59 -18.84 1.51 2.76
C LYS A 59 -19.36 1.00 1.43
N SER A 60 -18.97 1.64 0.32
CA SER A 60 -19.40 1.21 -1.01
C SER A 60 -18.85 -0.17 -1.38
N LEU A 61 -17.77 -0.60 -0.73
CA LEU A 61 -17.21 -1.93 -0.92
C LEU A 61 -17.90 -3.01 -0.09
N GLY A 62 -18.85 -2.61 0.77
CA GLY A 62 -19.48 -3.54 1.70
C GLY A 62 -18.55 -4.00 2.82
N CYS A 63 -17.57 -3.20 3.17
CA CYS A 63 -16.53 -3.54 4.11
C CYS A 63 -16.40 -2.47 5.20
N ARG A 64 -15.53 -2.72 6.18
CA ARG A 64 -15.08 -1.74 7.14
C ARG A 64 -13.56 -1.73 7.21
N LEU A 65 -12.98 -0.66 7.71
CA LEU A 65 -11.53 -0.63 7.94
C LEU A 65 -11.17 -1.72 8.96
N ALA A 66 -10.08 -2.44 8.68
CA ALA A 66 -9.53 -3.36 9.65
C ALA A 66 -8.93 -2.57 10.82
N THR A 67 -9.08 -3.10 12.04
CA THR A 67 -8.42 -2.53 13.20
C THR A 67 -6.91 -2.77 13.13
N PRO A 68 -6.09 -2.01 13.87
CA PRO A 68 -4.64 -2.25 13.91
C PRO A 68 -4.28 -3.70 14.25
N GLU A 69 -5.02 -4.31 15.17
CA GLU A 69 -4.81 -5.72 15.54
C GLU A 69 -5.14 -6.66 14.38
N GLU A 70 -6.23 -6.38 13.67
CA GLU A 70 -6.63 -7.16 12.50
C GLU A 70 -5.62 -7.01 11.37
N VAL A 71 -5.08 -5.82 11.15
CA VAL A 71 -4.06 -5.59 10.13
C VAL A 71 -2.82 -6.44 10.43
N LEU A 72 -2.34 -6.42 11.66
CA LEU A 72 -1.19 -7.21 12.07
C LEU A 72 -1.46 -8.70 11.91
N LEU A 73 -2.63 -9.16 12.33
CA LEU A 73 -3.03 -10.57 12.22
C LEU A 73 -3.12 -11.01 10.76
N ALA A 74 -3.73 -10.20 9.90
CA ALA A 74 -3.98 -10.55 8.50
C ALA A 74 -2.73 -10.43 7.62
N THR A 75 -1.82 -9.52 7.93
CA THR A 75 -0.70 -9.18 7.05
C THR A 75 0.68 -9.47 7.66
N GLY A 76 0.79 -9.53 8.97
CA GLY A 76 2.08 -9.62 9.65
C GLY A 76 2.81 -8.27 9.76
N TYR A 77 2.19 -7.18 9.30
CA TYR A 77 2.78 -5.85 9.32
C TYR A 77 1.96 -4.89 10.17
N PRO A 78 2.59 -3.89 10.80
CA PRO A 78 1.87 -2.87 11.54
C PRO A 78 1.14 -1.91 10.59
N VAL A 79 0.07 -1.29 11.06
CA VAL A 79 -0.60 -0.20 10.36
C VAL A 79 0.43 0.90 10.06
N GLY A 80 0.44 1.43 8.86
CA GLY A 80 1.41 2.44 8.44
C GLY A 80 2.64 1.85 7.76
N GLY A 81 2.97 0.57 8.03
CA GLY A 81 4.08 -0.11 7.38
C GLY A 81 3.66 -1.15 6.36
N VAL A 82 2.35 -1.28 6.08
CA VAL A 82 1.83 -2.33 5.21
C VAL A 82 2.35 -2.15 3.78
N PRO A 83 3.11 -3.13 3.26
CA PRO A 83 3.59 -3.07 1.88
C PRO A 83 2.50 -3.50 0.89
N PRO A 84 2.70 -3.26 -0.42
CA PRO A 84 1.71 -3.61 -1.44
C PRO A 84 1.69 -5.10 -1.81
N VAL A 85 2.58 -5.91 -1.24
CA VAL A 85 2.67 -7.35 -1.51
C VAL A 85 2.28 -8.11 -0.25
N LEU A 86 1.17 -8.83 -0.30
CA LEU A 86 0.58 -9.51 0.85
C LEU A 86 0.04 -10.88 0.43
N ASP A 87 -0.22 -11.73 1.43
CA ASP A 87 -0.84 -13.07 1.20
C ASP A 87 -2.36 -13.02 1.14
N ILE A 88 -2.97 -11.89 1.46
CA ILE A 88 -4.41 -11.68 1.29
C ILE A 88 -4.69 -11.09 -0.10
N PRO A 89 -5.94 -11.15 -0.62
CA PRO A 89 -6.25 -10.52 -1.90
C PRO A 89 -5.92 -9.03 -1.90
N VAL A 90 -5.20 -8.58 -2.93
CA VAL A 90 -4.77 -7.19 -3.09
C VAL A 90 -5.37 -6.63 -4.37
N PHE A 91 -5.95 -5.44 -4.27
CA PHE A 91 -6.49 -4.69 -5.39
C PHE A 91 -5.74 -3.37 -5.51
N ILE A 92 -5.50 -2.93 -6.74
CA ILE A 92 -4.81 -1.67 -7.00
C ILE A 92 -5.70 -0.74 -7.82
N ASP A 93 -5.74 0.54 -7.42
CA ASP A 93 -6.46 1.55 -8.17
C ASP A 93 -5.87 1.65 -9.59
N GLU A 94 -6.70 1.42 -10.59
CA GLU A 94 -6.25 1.39 -11.98
C GLU A 94 -5.61 2.70 -12.45
N GLU A 95 -5.94 3.83 -11.82
CA GLU A 95 -5.29 5.10 -12.17
C GLU A 95 -3.78 5.10 -11.90
N LEU A 96 -3.32 4.25 -10.98
CA LEU A 96 -1.89 4.13 -10.68
C LEU A 96 -1.09 3.46 -11.80
N LEU A 97 -1.75 2.73 -12.69
CA LEU A 97 -1.06 2.02 -13.77
C LEU A 97 -0.41 2.96 -14.79
N GLY A 98 -0.77 4.24 -14.78
CA GLY A 98 -0.12 5.26 -15.59
C GLY A 98 1.17 5.81 -15.00
N GLU A 99 1.49 5.45 -13.74
CA GLU A 99 2.69 5.92 -13.06
C GLU A 99 3.88 5.00 -13.34
N ASP A 100 5.07 5.57 -13.54
CA ASP A 100 6.29 4.79 -13.68
C ASP A 100 6.69 4.18 -12.34
N TYR A 101 6.83 5.04 -11.33
CA TYR A 101 7.18 4.62 -9.98
C TYR A 101 6.34 5.36 -8.95
N VAL A 102 6.00 4.64 -7.89
CA VAL A 102 5.38 5.19 -6.70
C VAL A 102 6.07 4.64 -5.45
N TYR A 103 5.79 5.23 -4.30
CA TYR A 103 6.40 4.86 -3.03
C TYR A 103 5.30 4.46 -2.05
N GLY A 104 5.43 3.28 -1.49
CA GLY A 104 4.46 2.74 -0.52
C GLY A 104 5.15 2.22 0.72
N GLY A 105 4.41 1.54 1.58
CA GLY A 105 4.94 0.95 2.80
C GLY A 105 6.05 -0.06 2.53
N GLY A 106 7.08 -0.03 3.36
CA GLY A 106 8.22 -0.93 3.26
C GLY A 106 8.30 -1.98 4.36
N GLY A 107 7.22 -2.15 5.11
CA GLY A 107 7.14 -3.16 6.17
C GLY A 107 7.30 -2.60 7.59
N ASN A 108 7.80 -1.38 7.74
CA ASN A 108 7.97 -0.70 9.02
C ASN A 108 8.06 0.82 8.81
N ASP A 109 8.13 1.59 9.90
CA ASP A 109 8.18 3.06 9.85
C ASP A 109 9.48 3.63 9.25
N TYR A 110 10.53 2.83 9.13
CA TYR A 110 11.85 3.27 8.67
C TYR A 110 12.16 2.83 7.25
N SER A 111 11.15 2.37 6.52
CA SER A 111 11.36 1.89 5.15
C SER A 111 10.19 2.28 4.25
N LEU A 112 10.52 2.59 3.00
CA LEU A 112 9.54 2.74 1.92
C LEU A 112 9.90 1.76 0.81
N LEU A 113 8.90 1.34 0.05
CA LEU A 113 9.10 0.53 -1.15
C LEU A 113 8.82 1.39 -2.36
N LYS A 114 9.82 1.57 -3.21
CA LYS A 114 9.69 2.19 -4.53
C LYS A 114 9.38 1.08 -5.53
N PHE A 115 8.26 1.17 -6.23
CA PHE A 115 7.85 0.11 -7.15
C PHE A 115 7.06 0.64 -8.34
N LYS A 116 6.98 -0.18 -9.38
CA LYS A 116 6.14 0.09 -10.55
C LYS A 116 4.79 -0.56 -10.35
N PRO A 117 3.69 0.20 -10.35
CA PRO A 117 2.35 -0.38 -10.18
C PRO A 117 2.04 -1.52 -11.16
N ARG A 118 2.45 -1.38 -12.42
CA ARG A 118 2.23 -2.41 -13.44
C ARG A 118 2.89 -3.74 -13.11
N ASP A 119 4.04 -3.72 -12.45
CA ASP A 119 4.74 -4.95 -12.07
C ASP A 119 3.90 -5.82 -11.14
N LEU A 120 3.15 -5.20 -10.22
CA LEU A 120 2.28 -5.95 -9.32
C LEU A 120 1.18 -6.67 -10.09
N VAL A 121 0.61 -6.02 -11.09
CA VAL A 121 -0.46 -6.60 -11.91
C VAL A 121 0.11 -7.72 -12.79
N GLU A 122 1.23 -7.46 -13.46
CA GLU A 122 1.87 -8.44 -14.36
C GLU A 122 2.32 -9.69 -13.61
N LYS A 123 2.76 -9.55 -12.36
CA LYS A 123 3.16 -10.68 -11.52
C LYS A 123 1.98 -11.37 -10.83
N GLY A 124 0.75 -10.90 -11.05
CA GLY A 124 -0.43 -11.48 -10.42
C GLY A 124 -0.55 -11.18 -8.93
N LEU A 125 0.15 -10.15 -8.43
CA LEU A 125 0.17 -9.78 -7.01
C LEU A 125 -0.94 -8.82 -6.63
N ALA A 126 -1.49 -8.10 -7.59
CA ALA A 126 -2.60 -7.18 -7.38
C ALA A 126 -3.52 -7.17 -8.59
N LYS A 127 -4.81 -6.97 -8.35
CA LYS A 127 -5.82 -6.91 -9.39
C LYS A 127 -6.29 -5.47 -9.57
N PRO A 128 -6.31 -4.93 -10.80
CA PRO A 128 -6.78 -3.55 -11.04
C PRO A 128 -8.26 -3.40 -10.75
N VAL A 129 -8.63 -2.30 -10.14
CA VAL A 129 -10.03 -1.92 -9.89
C VAL A 129 -10.19 -0.41 -10.06
N ALA A 130 -11.40 0.03 -10.39
CA ALA A 130 -11.74 1.45 -10.40
C ALA A 130 -12.18 1.86 -9.01
N LEU A 131 -11.51 2.82 -8.43
CA LEU A 131 -11.81 3.32 -7.07
C LEU A 131 -12.28 4.77 -7.09
#